data_1a13634463f17abc0ab47632785603e1
#
_entry.id   1a13634463f17abc0ab47632785603e1
#
_cell.length_a   1.000
_cell.length_b   1.000
_cell.length_c   1.000
_cell.angle_alpha   90.00
_cell.angle_beta   90.00
_cell.angle_gamma   90.00
#
_symmetry.space_group_name_H-M   'P 1'
#
loop_
_entity.id
_entity.type
_entity.pdbx_description
1 polymer ?
#
loop_
_entity_poly.entity_id
_entity_poly.type
_entity_poly.pdbx_seq_one_letter_code
_entity_poly.pdbx_strand_id
1 'polypeptide(L)'
;MEYFPAALEKLVEQFARLPGIGGKSAQRLAFHVLSLTDAEAQEFADAIVEAKKKVTCCPICRNLTDGGLCPICASPKRDERVICVVADARDVAALERSREYTGRYHVLHGVISPMNLVGPDDLEIKSLVERVAAGGIDEVIMATNPDTEGEATAMYLARLLRPFGVKVTRLAYGIPVGGHLEFADDATLMRALEGRREI
;
A
#
# COMPACT_ATOMS: atom_id res chain seq x y z
N MET A 1 -7.12 30.89 19.19
CA MET A 1 -6.48 32.12 18.68
C MET A 1 -7.53 32.86 17.85
N GLU A 2 -8.09 33.95 18.36
CA GLU A 2 -9.23 34.67 17.75
C GLU A 2 -8.79 35.75 16.72
N TYR A 3 -7.83 35.40 15.83
CA TYR A 3 -7.34 36.38 14.84
C TYR A 3 -7.90 36.17 13.43
N PHE A 4 -8.60 35.07 13.20
CA PHE A 4 -9.17 34.76 11.88
C PHE A 4 -10.68 34.60 11.95
N PRO A 5 -11.42 34.90 10.85
CA PRO A 5 -12.83 34.57 10.75
C PRO A 5 -13.09 33.09 11.01
N ALA A 6 -14.19 32.75 11.67
CA ALA A 6 -14.51 31.37 12.06
C ALA A 6 -14.48 30.35 10.90
N ALA A 7 -14.89 30.79 9.70
CA ALA A 7 -14.82 29.94 8.51
C ALA A 7 -13.38 29.57 8.12
N LEU A 8 -12.45 30.53 8.25
CA LEU A 8 -11.02 30.30 7.96
C LEU A 8 -10.40 29.42 9.04
N GLU A 9 -10.72 29.63 10.31
CA GLU A 9 -10.22 28.77 11.40
C GLU A 9 -10.65 27.33 11.20
N LYS A 10 -11.92 27.08 10.84
CA LYS A 10 -12.44 25.77 10.54
C LYS A 10 -11.69 25.09 9.37
N LEU A 11 -11.37 25.83 8.32
CA LEU A 11 -10.59 25.29 7.17
C LEU A 11 -9.16 24.93 7.58
N VAL A 12 -8.50 25.79 8.39
CA VAL A 12 -7.17 25.51 8.94
C VAL A 12 -7.19 24.24 9.80
N GLU A 13 -8.20 24.06 10.64
CA GLU A 13 -8.35 22.86 11.45
C GLU A 13 -8.48 21.60 10.60
N GLN A 14 -9.24 21.65 9.50
CA GLN A 14 -9.38 20.48 8.60
C GLN A 14 -8.04 20.11 7.95
N PHE A 15 -7.26 21.10 7.49
CA PHE A 15 -5.93 20.84 6.95
C PHE A 15 -4.95 20.34 8.02
N ALA A 16 -5.02 20.83 9.24
CA ALA A 16 -4.16 20.39 10.35
C ALA A 16 -4.42 18.94 10.80
N ARG A 17 -5.59 18.37 10.45
CA ARG A 17 -5.92 16.95 10.69
C ARG A 17 -5.23 16.01 9.71
N LEU A 18 -4.72 16.52 8.60
CA LEU A 18 -4.05 15.68 7.61
C LEU A 18 -2.67 15.22 8.13
N PRO A 19 -2.31 13.93 7.95
CA PRO A 19 -1.02 13.43 8.40
C PRO A 19 0.15 14.21 7.79
N GLY A 20 1.12 14.60 8.61
CA GLY A 20 2.28 15.37 8.17
C GLY A 20 2.03 16.87 7.96
N ILE A 21 0.81 17.37 8.16
CA ILE A 21 0.49 18.80 8.03
C ILE A 21 0.49 19.45 9.41
N GLY A 22 1.51 20.24 9.69
CA GLY A 22 1.57 21.07 10.90
C GLY A 22 0.78 22.37 10.76
N GLY A 23 0.51 23.04 11.89
CA GLY A 23 -0.32 24.25 11.94
C GLY A 23 0.08 25.37 10.97
N LYS A 24 1.39 25.62 10.78
CA LYS A 24 1.86 26.62 9.81
C LYS A 24 1.55 26.24 8.36
N SER A 25 1.71 24.97 8.02
CA SER A 25 1.37 24.45 6.68
C SER A 25 -0.14 24.48 6.46
N ALA A 26 -0.93 24.10 7.46
CA ALA A 26 -2.39 24.17 7.41
C ALA A 26 -2.89 25.59 7.14
N GLN A 27 -2.33 26.60 7.83
CA GLN A 27 -2.65 28.01 7.56
C GLN A 27 -2.32 28.40 6.11
N ARG A 28 -1.12 28.06 5.62
CA ARG A 28 -0.73 28.35 4.23
C ARG A 28 -1.67 27.74 3.21
N LEU A 29 -2.09 26.50 3.42
CA LEU A 29 -3.06 25.81 2.56
C LEU A 29 -4.41 26.49 2.59
N ALA A 30 -4.91 26.88 3.78
CA ALA A 30 -6.18 27.58 3.92
C ALA A 30 -6.17 28.95 3.22
N PHE A 31 -5.10 29.72 3.37
CA PHE A 31 -4.96 31.00 2.65
C PHE A 31 -4.84 30.80 1.13
N HIS A 32 -4.20 29.73 0.68
CA HIS A 32 -4.18 29.39 -0.75
C HIS A 32 -5.59 29.12 -1.28
N VAL A 33 -6.42 28.35 -0.55
CA VAL A 33 -7.81 28.14 -0.95
C VAL A 33 -8.60 29.44 -1.05
N LEU A 34 -8.37 30.41 -0.15
CA LEU A 34 -9.00 31.75 -0.24
C LEU A 34 -8.55 32.55 -1.46
N SER A 35 -7.41 32.25 -2.05
CA SER A 35 -6.95 32.90 -3.28
C SER A 35 -7.47 32.27 -4.56
N LEU A 36 -8.12 31.11 -4.49
CA LEU A 36 -8.78 30.47 -5.61
C LEU A 36 -10.05 31.22 -5.98
N THR A 37 -10.49 31.06 -7.21
CA THR A 37 -11.86 31.43 -7.61
C THR A 37 -12.88 30.49 -6.97
N ASP A 38 -14.13 30.93 -6.86
CA ASP A 38 -15.22 30.07 -6.31
C ASP A 38 -15.35 28.76 -7.10
N ALA A 39 -15.15 28.78 -8.40
CA ALA A 39 -15.19 27.60 -9.27
C ALA A 39 -14.07 26.60 -8.95
N GLU A 40 -12.82 27.09 -8.80
CA GLU A 40 -11.67 26.24 -8.45
C GLU A 40 -11.81 25.67 -7.04
N ALA A 41 -12.30 26.46 -6.08
CA ALA A 41 -12.55 25.98 -4.72
C ALA A 41 -13.64 24.90 -4.69
N GLN A 42 -14.72 25.07 -5.48
CA GLN A 42 -15.77 24.08 -5.62
C GLN A 42 -15.25 22.79 -6.29
N GLU A 43 -14.47 22.89 -7.37
CA GLU A 43 -13.86 21.74 -8.03
C GLU A 43 -12.97 20.94 -7.07
N PHE A 44 -12.16 21.63 -6.24
CA PHE A 44 -11.34 20.99 -5.24
C PHE A 44 -12.18 20.25 -4.18
N ALA A 45 -13.23 20.88 -3.68
CA ALA A 45 -14.14 20.26 -2.71
C ALA A 45 -14.84 19.03 -3.32
N ASP A 46 -15.33 19.14 -4.55
CA ASP A 46 -15.99 18.05 -5.27
C ASP A 46 -15.04 16.89 -5.53
N ALA A 47 -13.78 17.14 -5.89
CA ALA A 47 -12.78 16.09 -6.09
C ALA A 47 -12.56 15.26 -4.80
N ILE A 48 -12.50 15.89 -3.62
CA ILE A 48 -12.38 15.19 -2.33
C ILE A 48 -13.61 14.29 -2.09
N VAL A 49 -14.80 14.85 -2.27
CA VAL A 49 -16.07 14.15 -2.00
C VAL A 49 -16.24 13.00 -3.01
N GLU A 50 -15.94 13.24 -4.27
CA GLU A 50 -16.08 12.25 -5.34
C GLU A 50 -15.10 11.09 -5.15
N ALA A 51 -13.83 11.37 -4.87
CA ALA A 51 -12.85 10.34 -4.56
C ALA A 51 -13.31 9.46 -3.39
N LYS A 52 -13.80 10.06 -2.30
CA LYS A 52 -14.30 9.31 -1.15
C LYS A 52 -15.51 8.45 -1.45
N LYS A 53 -16.36 8.88 -2.38
CA LYS A 53 -17.61 8.15 -2.75
C LYS A 53 -17.37 7.06 -3.78
N LYS A 54 -16.51 7.31 -4.78
CA LYS A 54 -16.33 6.42 -5.95
C LYS A 54 -15.23 5.39 -5.76
N VAL A 55 -14.13 5.75 -5.07
CA VAL A 55 -13.03 4.82 -4.89
C VAL A 55 -13.40 3.72 -3.91
N THR A 56 -13.36 2.49 -4.39
CA THR A 56 -13.67 1.26 -3.66
C THR A 56 -12.56 0.23 -3.81
N CYS A 57 -12.68 -0.91 -3.16
CA CYS A 57 -11.74 -2.01 -3.31
C CYS A 57 -12.18 -2.97 -4.43
N CYS A 58 -11.25 -3.36 -5.27
CA CYS A 58 -11.45 -4.42 -6.26
C CYS A 58 -11.88 -5.73 -5.58
N PRO A 59 -12.95 -6.39 -6.01
CA PRO A 59 -13.46 -7.59 -5.34
C PRO A 59 -12.49 -8.78 -5.37
N ILE A 60 -11.52 -8.81 -6.31
CA ILE A 60 -10.54 -9.88 -6.43
C ILE A 60 -9.27 -9.61 -5.62
N CYS A 61 -8.63 -8.47 -5.85
CA CYS A 61 -7.28 -8.20 -5.33
C CYS A 61 -7.24 -7.14 -4.23
N ARG A 62 -8.37 -6.55 -3.88
CA ARG A 62 -8.50 -5.50 -2.87
C ARG A 62 -7.75 -4.20 -3.18
N ASN A 63 -7.15 -4.07 -4.38
CA ASN A 63 -6.60 -2.79 -4.83
C ASN A 63 -7.70 -1.77 -5.08
N LEU A 64 -7.35 -0.48 -5.09
CA LEU A 64 -8.31 0.60 -5.34
C LEU A 64 -8.83 0.59 -6.79
N THR A 65 -10.11 0.92 -6.95
CA THR A 65 -10.81 1.01 -8.24
C THR A 65 -11.99 1.97 -8.14
N ASP A 66 -12.40 2.54 -9.26
CA ASP A 66 -13.62 3.37 -9.38
C ASP A 66 -14.90 2.53 -9.55
N GLY A 67 -14.84 1.25 -9.19
CA GLY A 67 -15.91 0.27 -9.28
C GLY A 67 -15.56 -0.91 -10.17
N GLY A 68 -16.12 -2.08 -9.81
CA GLY A 68 -15.83 -3.33 -10.51
C GLY A 68 -14.37 -3.81 -10.35
N LEU A 69 -13.82 -4.43 -11.39
CA LEU A 69 -12.44 -4.91 -11.39
C LEU A 69 -11.45 -3.77 -11.62
N CYS A 70 -10.35 -3.76 -10.86
CA CYS A 70 -9.26 -2.83 -11.14
C CYS A 70 -8.59 -3.15 -12.50
N PRO A 71 -7.87 -2.20 -13.11
CA PRO A 71 -7.24 -2.40 -14.43
C PRO A 71 -6.31 -3.62 -14.50
N ILE A 72 -5.67 -3.98 -13.37
CA ILE A 72 -4.77 -5.14 -13.29
C ILE A 72 -5.57 -6.45 -13.35
N CYS A 73 -6.64 -6.56 -12.55
CA CYS A 73 -7.49 -7.77 -12.55
C CYS A 73 -8.32 -7.93 -13.82
N ALA A 74 -8.67 -6.83 -14.48
CA ALA A 74 -9.40 -6.83 -15.76
C ALA A 74 -8.49 -7.19 -16.95
N SER A 75 -7.18 -7.09 -16.81
CA SER A 75 -6.23 -7.31 -17.91
C SER A 75 -6.02 -8.81 -18.19
N PRO A 76 -6.30 -9.30 -19.41
CA PRO A 76 -6.04 -10.69 -19.79
C PRO A 76 -4.54 -10.99 -19.98
N LYS A 77 -3.68 -9.97 -19.95
CA LYS A 77 -2.23 -10.11 -20.10
C LYS A 77 -1.52 -10.49 -18.80
N ARG A 78 -2.25 -10.47 -17.67
CA ARG A 78 -1.69 -10.77 -16.35
C ARG A 78 -1.73 -12.26 -16.05
N ASP A 79 -0.63 -12.80 -15.55
CA ASP A 79 -0.59 -14.19 -15.05
C ASP A 79 -1.42 -14.29 -13.76
N GLU A 80 -2.50 -15.04 -13.86
CA GLU A 80 -3.43 -15.26 -12.75
C GLU A 80 -2.88 -16.22 -11.69
N ARG A 81 -1.85 -17.00 -12.04
CA ARG A 81 -1.26 -18.03 -11.19
C ARG A 81 -0.22 -17.48 -10.20
N VAL A 82 0.21 -16.23 -10.39
CA VAL A 82 1.19 -15.57 -9.51
C VAL A 82 0.55 -14.39 -8.84
N ILE A 83 0.57 -14.38 -7.50
CA ILE A 83 0.02 -13.30 -6.67
C ILE A 83 1.16 -12.62 -5.90
N CYS A 84 1.29 -11.29 -6.04
CA CYS A 84 2.16 -10.47 -5.20
C CYS A 84 1.32 -9.84 -4.09
N VAL A 85 1.59 -10.21 -2.84
CA VAL A 85 0.89 -9.70 -1.65
C VAL A 85 1.62 -8.49 -1.12
N VAL A 86 0.93 -7.37 -1.03
CA VAL A 86 1.43 -6.07 -0.55
C VAL A 86 0.62 -5.57 0.63
N ALA A 87 1.21 -4.70 1.44
CA ALA A 87 0.52 -4.11 2.58
C ALA A 87 -0.47 -3.01 2.15
N ASP A 88 -0.13 -2.21 1.14
CA ASP A 88 -0.91 -1.01 0.77
C ASP A 88 -1.06 -0.90 -0.76
N ALA A 89 -2.12 -0.25 -1.22
CA ALA A 89 -2.35 0.02 -2.64
C ALA A 89 -1.24 0.90 -3.28
N ARG A 90 -0.55 1.70 -2.47
CA ARG A 90 0.62 2.49 -2.91
C ARG A 90 1.80 1.62 -3.31
N ASP A 91 1.93 0.45 -2.68
CA ASP A 91 2.98 -0.52 -3.01
C ASP A 91 2.72 -1.14 -4.39
N VAL A 92 1.45 -1.39 -4.74
CA VAL A 92 1.06 -1.80 -6.10
C VAL A 92 1.54 -0.77 -7.11
N ALA A 93 1.26 0.52 -6.87
CA ALA A 93 1.68 1.59 -7.78
C ALA A 93 3.22 1.69 -7.88
N ALA A 94 3.95 1.40 -6.80
CA ALA A 94 5.41 1.38 -6.79
C ALA A 94 5.97 0.23 -7.66
N LEU A 95 5.42 -0.98 -7.52
CA LEU A 95 5.82 -2.14 -8.30
C LEU A 95 5.46 -2.00 -9.78
N GLU A 96 4.28 -1.47 -10.09
CA GLU A 96 3.83 -1.24 -11.47
C GLU A 96 4.70 -0.22 -12.24
N ARG A 97 5.36 0.71 -11.55
CA ARG A 97 6.31 1.63 -12.21
C ARG A 97 7.50 0.91 -12.84
N SER A 98 7.91 -0.24 -12.32
CA SER A 98 9.00 -1.03 -12.90
C SER A 98 8.61 -1.66 -14.25
N ARG A 99 7.31 -1.94 -14.47
CA ARG A 99 6.74 -2.64 -15.62
C ARG A 99 7.25 -4.07 -15.83
N GLU A 100 7.95 -4.63 -14.85
CA GLU A 100 8.57 -5.96 -14.92
C GLU A 100 7.66 -7.06 -14.36
N TYR A 101 6.75 -6.70 -13.45
CA TYR A 101 5.85 -7.67 -12.84
C TYR A 101 4.62 -7.92 -13.71
N THR A 102 4.40 -9.17 -14.07
CA THR A 102 3.30 -9.59 -14.96
C THR A 102 2.17 -10.33 -14.24
N GLY A 103 2.33 -10.66 -12.96
CA GLY A 103 1.32 -11.32 -12.15
C GLY A 103 0.21 -10.39 -11.66
N ARG A 104 -0.64 -10.92 -10.79
CA ARG A 104 -1.70 -10.19 -10.08
C ARG A 104 -1.28 -9.83 -8.67
N TYR A 105 -1.98 -8.91 -8.05
CA TYR A 105 -1.73 -8.48 -6.68
C TYR A 105 -2.80 -8.96 -5.71
N HIS A 106 -2.48 -8.83 -4.42
CA HIS A 106 -3.44 -8.84 -3.33
C HIS A 106 -3.01 -7.81 -2.28
N VAL A 107 -3.90 -6.86 -1.96
CA VAL A 107 -3.63 -5.78 -1.02
C VAL A 107 -4.24 -6.13 0.32
N LEU A 108 -3.42 -6.14 1.38
CA LEU A 108 -3.85 -6.48 2.74
C LEU A 108 -4.53 -5.31 3.46
N HIS A 109 -4.28 -4.07 3.04
CA HIS A 109 -4.67 -2.82 3.71
C HIS A 109 -4.07 -2.65 5.10
N GLY A 110 -2.86 -3.17 5.31
CA GLY A 110 -2.07 -3.03 6.53
C GLY A 110 -1.14 -4.21 6.75
N VAL A 111 -0.59 -4.27 7.96
CA VAL A 111 0.25 -5.35 8.47
C VAL A 111 -0.22 -5.71 9.88
N ILE A 112 0.04 -6.92 10.34
CA ILE A 112 -0.21 -7.33 11.72
C ILE A 112 0.66 -6.47 12.64
N SER A 113 0.04 -5.66 13.49
CA SER A 113 0.69 -4.71 14.37
C SER A 113 0.04 -4.72 15.75
N PRO A 114 0.54 -5.50 16.70
CA PRO A 114 0.02 -5.53 18.06
C PRO A 114 0.10 -4.16 18.76
N MET A 115 1.12 -3.37 18.44
CA MET A 115 1.28 -2.01 18.98
C MET A 115 0.16 -1.07 18.54
N ASN A 116 -0.36 -1.26 17.32
CA ASN A 116 -1.46 -0.48 16.76
C ASN A 116 -2.81 -1.19 16.89
N LEU A 117 -2.88 -2.29 17.63
CA LEU A 117 -4.07 -3.13 17.81
C LEU A 117 -4.65 -3.67 16.50
N VAL A 118 -3.80 -3.91 15.49
CA VAL A 118 -4.19 -4.49 14.20
C VAL A 118 -3.92 -5.99 14.22
N GLY A 119 -4.99 -6.78 14.20
CA GLY A 119 -4.95 -8.23 14.13
C GLY A 119 -5.15 -8.76 12.70
N PRO A 120 -5.06 -10.08 12.51
CA PRO A 120 -5.30 -10.71 11.21
C PRO A 120 -6.70 -10.48 10.64
N ASP A 121 -7.71 -10.32 11.53
CA ASP A 121 -9.11 -10.12 11.14
C ASP A 121 -9.41 -8.68 10.65
N ASP A 122 -8.51 -7.74 10.96
CA ASP A 122 -8.59 -6.36 10.50
C ASP A 122 -8.02 -6.17 9.08
N LEU A 123 -7.41 -7.23 8.53
CA LEU A 123 -6.71 -7.23 7.25
C LEU A 123 -7.42 -8.11 6.22
N GLU A 124 -7.14 -7.88 4.94
CA GLU A 124 -7.67 -8.68 3.82
C GLU A 124 -6.99 -10.06 3.68
N ILE A 125 -6.69 -10.70 4.82
CA ILE A 125 -6.04 -12.03 4.88
C ILE A 125 -7.04 -13.14 4.51
N LYS A 126 -8.28 -13.05 4.99
CA LYS A 126 -9.32 -14.05 4.70
C LYS A 126 -9.57 -14.15 3.20
N SER A 127 -9.72 -13.02 2.52
CA SER A 127 -9.94 -12.97 1.08
C SER A 127 -8.75 -13.50 0.26
N LEU A 128 -7.50 -13.35 0.75
CA LEU A 128 -6.32 -13.99 0.18
C LEU A 128 -6.39 -15.53 0.28
N VAL A 129 -6.71 -16.03 1.48
CA VAL A 129 -6.82 -17.46 1.74
C VAL A 129 -7.91 -18.09 0.88
N GLU A 130 -9.08 -17.48 0.81
CA GLU A 130 -10.20 -17.94 -0.03
C GLU A 130 -9.79 -17.98 -1.50
N ARG A 131 -9.05 -16.99 -1.98
CA ARG A 131 -8.54 -16.94 -3.35
C ARG A 131 -7.53 -18.05 -3.64
N VAL A 132 -6.62 -18.35 -2.72
CA VAL A 132 -5.64 -19.44 -2.86
C VAL A 132 -6.35 -20.81 -2.75
N ALA A 133 -7.28 -20.95 -1.83
CA ALA A 133 -8.07 -22.18 -1.63
C ALA A 133 -8.93 -22.55 -2.86
N ALA A 134 -9.37 -21.57 -3.63
CA ALA A 134 -10.09 -21.80 -4.89
C ALA A 134 -9.24 -22.48 -5.96
N GLY A 135 -7.92 -22.54 -5.78
CA GLY A 135 -6.98 -23.22 -6.67
C GLY A 135 -6.49 -22.35 -7.84
N GLY A 136 -5.56 -22.90 -8.62
CA GLY A 136 -5.00 -22.25 -9.81
C GLY A 136 -3.90 -21.23 -9.50
N ILE A 137 -3.42 -21.15 -8.24
CA ILE A 137 -2.30 -20.28 -7.84
C ILE A 137 -1.06 -21.15 -7.65
N ASP A 138 0.00 -20.84 -8.38
CA ASP A 138 1.28 -21.54 -8.31
C ASP A 138 2.23 -20.89 -7.31
N GLU A 139 2.22 -19.54 -7.25
CA GLU A 139 3.14 -18.79 -6.39
C GLU A 139 2.46 -17.57 -5.73
N VAL A 140 2.78 -17.38 -4.45
CA VAL A 140 2.44 -16.18 -3.68
C VAL A 140 3.73 -15.51 -3.23
N ILE A 141 3.99 -14.31 -3.74
CA ILE A 141 5.16 -13.50 -3.43
C ILE A 141 4.80 -12.55 -2.28
N MET A 142 5.47 -12.65 -1.14
CA MET A 142 5.31 -11.73 -0.04
C MET A 142 6.12 -10.46 -0.30
N ALA A 143 5.44 -9.33 -0.45
CA ALA A 143 6.00 -8.02 -0.75
C ALA A 143 5.61 -6.96 0.30
N THR A 144 5.37 -7.38 1.54
CA THR A 144 5.26 -6.46 2.68
C THR A 144 6.62 -5.80 2.97
N ASN A 145 6.64 -4.66 3.65
CA ASN A 145 7.89 -3.97 3.97
C ASN A 145 8.87 -4.86 4.76
N PRO A 146 10.18 -4.64 4.62
CA PRO A 146 11.22 -5.40 5.32
C PRO A 146 11.44 -4.89 6.77
N ASP A 147 10.38 -4.52 7.45
CA ASP A 147 10.35 -4.15 8.87
C ASP A 147 9.80 -5.31 9.73
N THR A 148 9.82 -5.14 11.03
CA THR A 148 9.40 -6.19 11.99
C THR A 148 7.95 -6.63 11.78
N GLU A 149 7.05 -5.69 11.53
CA GLU A 149 5.62 -5.98 11.35
C GLU A 149 5.34 -6.64 9.99
N GLY A 150 5.99 -6.14 8.93
CA GLY A 150 5.89 -6.74 7.59
C GLY A 150 6.47 -8.15 7.52
N GLU A 151 7.59 -8.42 8.21
CA GLU A 151 8.17 -9.76 8.32
C GLU A 151 7.25 -10.71 9.11
N ALA A 152 6.75 -10.26 10.26
CA ALA A 152 5.82 -11.06 11.07
C ALA A 152 4.56 -11.41 10.27
N THR A 153 4.03 -10.45 9.49
CA THR A 153 2.88 -10.64 8.61
C THR A 153 3.20 -11.65 7.50
N ALA A 154 4.35 -11.52 6.84
CA ALA A 154 4.77 -12.46 5.80
C ALA A 154 4.93 -13.90 6.35
N MET A 155 5.54 -14.05 7.52
CA MET A 155 5.68 -15.36 8.19
C MET A 155 4.34 -15.95 8.59
N TYR A 156 3.43 -15.13 9.10
CA TYR A 156 2.07 -15.55 9.44
C TYR A 156 1.34 -16.08 8.21
N LEU A 157 1.35 -15.32 7.11
CA LEU A 157 0.73 -15.70 5.85
C LEU A 157 1.36 -16.96 5.26
N ALA A 158 2.68 -17.09 5.29
CA ALA A 158 3.38 -18.28 4.79
C ALA A 158 2.95 -19.56 5.55
N ARG A 159 2.75 -19.48 6.86
CA ARG A 159 2.22 -20.60 7.66
C ARG A 159 0.76 -20.92 7.29
N LEU A 160 -0.06 -19.89 7.12
CA LEU A 160 -1.48 -20.00 6.80
C LEU A 160 -1.70 -20.59 5.41
N LEU A 161 -0.83 -20.27 4.44
CA LEU A 161 -0.92 -20.75 3.07
C LEU A 161 -0.27 -22.13 2.84
N ARG A 162 0.56 -22.61 3.77
CA ARG A 162 1.28 -23.89 3.67
C ARG A 162 0.38 -25.11 3.36
N PRO A 163 -0.83 -25.26 3.97
CA PRO A 163 -1.70 -26.41 3.70
C PRO A 163 -2.19 -26.50 2.27
N PHE A 164 -2.19 -25.40 1.51
CA PHE A 164 -2.66 -25.36 0.11
C PHE A 164 -1.58 -25.79 -0.89
N GLY A 165 -0.34 -26.07 -0.45
CA GLY A 165 0.75 -26.51 -1.32
C GLY A 165 1.25 -25.45 -2.30
N VAL A 166 0.82 -24.19 -2.17
CA VAL A 166 1.27 -23.09 -3.01
C VAL A 166 2.72 -22.70 -2.64
N LYS A 167 3.53 -22.36 -3.65
CA LYS A 167 4.87 -21.84 -3.43
C LYS A 167 4.79 -20.45 -2.83
N VAL A 168 5.36 -20.25 -1.65
CA VAL A 168 5.44 -18.93 -1.01
C VAL A 168 6.87 -18.43 -1.09
N THR A 169 7.05 -17.24 -1.68
CA THR A 169 8.35 -16.58 -1.82
C THR A 169 8.32 -15.21 -1.15
N ARG A 170 9.49 -14.60 -1.01
CA ARG A 170 9.69 -13.26 -0.44
C ARG A 170 10.49 -12.43 -1.43
N LEU A 171 10.20 -11.13 -1.52
CA LEU A 171 11.08 -10.21 -2.25
C LEU A 171 12.49 -10.30 -1.67
N ALA A 172 13.49 -10.34 -2.55
CA ALA A 172 14.88 -10.37 -2.15
C ALA A 172 15.26 -9.07 -1.42
N TYR A 173 16.08 -9.23 -0.38
CA TYR A 173 16.76 -8.12 0.27
C TYR A 173 18.13 -7.94 -0.36
N GLY A 174 18.56 -6.68 -0.50
CA GLY A 174 19.87 -6.44 -1.07
C GLY A 174 20.29 -4.99 -1.04
N ILE A 175 21.52 -4.76 -1.44
CA ILE A 175 22.08 -3.44 -1.61
C ILE A 175 21.41 -2.80 -2.82
N PRO A 176 20.89 -1.57 -2.71
CA PRO A 176 20.25 -0.90 -3.84
C PRO A 176 21.23 -0.70 -4.99
N VAL A 177 20.72 -0.84 -6.22
CA VAL A 177 21.53 -0.63 -7.44
C VAL A 177 22.08 0.80 -7.45
N GLY A 178 23.40 0.92 -7.61
CA GLY A 178 24.13 2.20 -7.53
C GLY A 178 24.49 2.62 -6.11
N GLY A 179 24.12 1.83 -5.09
CA GLY A 179 24.55 2.05 -3.72
C GLY A 179 25.97 1.55 -3.48
N HIS A 180 26.74 2.29 -2.66
CA HIS A 180 28.06 1.85 -2.19
C HIS A 180 27.93 1.04 -0.90
N LEU A 181 28.74 -0.02 -0.76
CA LEU A 181 28.73 -0.90 0.42
C LEU A 181 29.01 -0.15 1.72
N GLU A 182 29.89 0.85 1.66
CA GLU A 182 30.30 1.65 2.81
C GLU A 182 29.16 2.49 3.44
N PHE A 183 28.06 2.72 2.71
CA PHE A 183 26.91 3.48 3.20
C PHE A 183 25.73 2.57 3.61
N ALA A 184 25.85 1.26 3.40
CA ALA A 184 24.82 0.31 3.80
C ALA A 184 24.91 0.03 5.32
N ASP A 185 23.76 -0.02 5.99
CA ASP A 185 23.72 -0.42 7.39
C ASP A 185 24.00 -1.93 7.57
N ASP A 186 24.36 -2.31 8.80
CA ASP A 186 24.75 -3.68 9.14
C ASP A 186 23.65 -4.70 8.84
N ALA A 187 22.39 -4.36 9.04
CA ALA A 187 21.27 -5.26 8.79
C ALA A 187 21.08 -5.50 7.29
N THR A 188 21.22 -4.46 6.47
CA THR A 188 21.18 -4.56 5.01
C THR A 188 22.34 -5.43 4.49
N LEU A 189 23.55 -5.23 4.99
CA LEU A 189 24.72 -6.04 4.61
C LEU A 189 24.55 -7.50 5.00
N MET A 190 24.07 -7.78 6.22
CA MET A 190 23.81 -9.14 6.69
C MET A 190 22.79 -9.84 5.80
N ARG A 191 21.67 -9.21 5.51
CA ARG A 191 20.62 -9.78 4.64
C ARG A 191 21.08 -9.97 3.20
N ALA A 192 21.90 -9.06 2.67
CA ALA A 192 22.50 -9.20 1.34
C ALA A 192 23.45 -10.41 1.26
N LEU A 193 24.24 -10.65 2.32
CA LEU A 193 25.11 -11.83 2.43
C LEU A 193 24.32 -13.13 2.55
N GLU A 194 23.22 -13.14 3.33
CA GLU A 194 22.34 -14.30 3.45
C GLU A 194 21.65 -14.62 2.12
N GLY A 195 21.20 -13.60 1.41
CA GLY A 195 20.49 -13.71 0.12
C GLY A 195 21.42 -13.83 -1.11
N ARG A 196 22.75 -13.97 -0.93
CA ARG A 196 23.70 -14.07 -2.05
C ARG A 196 23.37 -15.24 -2.97
N ARG A 197 23.56 -15.03 -4.26
CA ARG A 197 23.34 -16.03 -5.30
C ARG A 197 24.64 -16.41 -5.97
N GLU A 198 24.70 -17.62 -6.49
CA GLU A 198 25.74 -18.06 -7.40
C GLU A 198 25.64 -17.30 -8.73
N ILE A 199 26.79 -16.94 -9.34
CA ILE A 199 26.89 -16.18 -10.59
C ILE A 199 27.09 -17.14 -11.75
#